data_5b233978f5fe1be087e6e2f33b8d8ef7
#
_entry.id   5b233978f5fe1be087e6e2f33b8d8ef7
#
_cell.length_a   1.000
_cell.length_b   1.000
_cell.length_c   1.000
_cell.angle_alpha   90.00
_cell.angle_beta   90.00
_cell.angle_gamma   90.00
#
_symmetry.space_group_name_H-M   'P 1'
#
loop_
_entity.id
_entity.type
_entity.pdbx_description
1 polymer ?
#
loop_
_entity_poly.entity_id
_entity_poly.type
_entity_poly.pdbx_seq_one_letter_code
_entity_poly.pdbx_strand_id
1 'polypeptide(L)'
;YKAVMKPTEGTILTVARVASEYAAVAAEEGRDVVAAFEYMLEGANKALDETPEILPVLKKAGVVDAGGKGFVVILEGMLSVLRDGKMIESDETATSSPASEQRNAAGEMEAEITFTYCTEFIVKRESNNESDPKTLRAYLETIGDCVVVVDDEEIIKVHVHTDHPGNAFEKGLTFGQLINMKVENMRDQHERAKHDAKGDAP
;
A
#
# COMPACT_ATOMS: atom_id res chain seq x y z
N TYR A 1 8.26 -9.13 3.33
CA TYR A 1 9.51 -8.42 3.02
C TYR A 1 10.15 -8.87 1.69
N LYS A 2 10.09 -10.16 1.31
CA LYS A 2 10.69 -10.63 0.02
C LYS A 2 10.03 -10.01 -1.21
N ALA A 3 8.73 -9.72 -1.15
CA ALA A 3 7.97 -9.13 -2.26
C ALA A 3 8.17 -7.62 -2.42
N VAL A 4 8.84 -6.96 -1.49
CA VAL A 4 9.06 -5.51 -1.50
C VAL A 4 10.54 -5.24 -1.49
N MET A 5 11.07 -4.67 -2.58
CA MET A 5 12.52 -4.42 -2.72
C MET A 5 13.08 -3.46 -1.69
N LYS A 6 12.26 -2.51 -1.21
CA LYS A 6 12.63 -1.56 -0.15
C LYS A 6 11.48 -1.42 0.83
N PRO A 7 11.37 -2.32 1.82
CA PRO A 7 10.33 -2.24 2.82
C PRO A 7 10.49 -0.95 3.65
N THR A 8 9.38 -0.26 3.87
CA THR A 8 9.33 0.94 4.70
C THR A 8 8.73 0.57 6.05
N GLU A 9 9.48 0.79 7.13
CA GLU A 9 8.98 0.61 8.49
C GLU A 9 7.98 1.73 8.86
N GLY A 10 7.10 1.46 9.81
CA GLY A 10 6.00 2.35 10.18
C GLY A 10 4.78 2.22 9.26
N THR A 11 4.71 1.15 8.47
CA THR A 11 3.60 0.81 7.56
C THR A 11 2.96 -0.53 7.94
N ILE A 12 1.98 -0.97 7.15
CA ILE A 12 1.39 -2.32 7.24
C ILE A 12 2.44 -3.43 7.38
N LEU A 13 3.63 -3.26 6.79
CA LEU A 13 4.71 -4.23 6.88
C LEU A 13 5.24 -4.38 8.32
N THR A 14 5.36 -3.27 9.05
CA THR A 14 5.74 -3.28 10.47
C THR A 14 4.66 -3.95 11.30
N VAL A 15 3.39 -3.61 11.08
CA VAL A 15 2.26 -4.20 11.80
C VAL A 15 2.20 -5.72 11.57
N ALA A 16 2.32 -6.17 10.32
CA ALA A 16 2.30 -7.60 9.99
C ALA A 16 3.50 -8.35 10.58
N ARG A 17 4.70 -7.74 10.58
CA ARG A 17 5.90 -8.34 11.18
C ARG A 17 5.72 -8.53 12.68
N VAL A 18 5.34 -7.48 13.40
CA VAL A 18 5.15 -7.55 14.87
C VAL A 18 4.03 -8.52 15.23
N ALA A 19 2.92 -8.52 14.49
CA ALA A 19 1.86 -9.51 14.66
C ALA A 19 2.40 -10.95 14.54
N SER A 20 3.23 -11.22 13.54
CA SER A 20 3.82 -12.55 13.34
C SER A 20 4.79 -12.95 14.46
N GLU A 21 5.54 -12.00 15.02
CA GLU A 21 6.44 -12.22 16.16
C GLU A 21 5.65 -12.63 17.42
N TYR A 22 4.53 -11.93 17.69
CA TYR A 22 3.62 -12.27 18.78
C TYR A 22 2.97 -13.65 18.58
N ALA A 23 2.54 -13.97 17.35
CA ALA A 23 2.01 -15.29 17.03
C ALA A 23 3.05 -16.41 17.27
N ALA A 24 4.31 -16.19 16.92
CA ALA A 24 5.38 -17.14 17.16
C ALA A 24 5.60 -17.40 18.66
N VAL A 25 5.64 -16.34 19.48
CA VAL A 25 5.73 -16.47 20.94
C VAL A 25 4.56 -17.26 21.52
N ALA A 26 3.33 -16.97 21.07
CA ALA A 26 2.14 -17.67 21.52
C ALA A 26 2.20 -19.18 21.18
N ALA A 27 2.73 -19.51 20.00
CA ALA A 27 2.92 -20.90 19.58
C ALA A 27 3.99 -21.63 20.43
N GLU A 28 5.09 -20.96 20.77
CA GLU A 28 6.14 -21.51 21.66
C GLU A 28 5.61 -21.73 23.08
N GLU A 29 4.70 -20.88 23.56
CA GLU A 29 4.05 -21.03 24.86
C GLU A 29 2.95 -22.11 24.86
N GLY A 30 2.61 -22.69 23.71
CA GLY A 30 1.60 -23.73 23.56
C GLY A 30 0.16 -23.21 23.76
N ARG A 31 -0.09 -21.93 23.48
CA ARG A 31 -1.44 -21.37 23.53
C ARG A 31 -2.35 -22.01 22.49
N ASP A 32 -3.64 -22.13 22.78
CA ASP A 32 -4.62 -22.55 21.79
C ASP A 32 -4.76 -21.51 20.66
N VAL A 33 -5.45 -21.90 19.57
CA VAL A 33 -5.55 -21.07 18.35
C VAL A 33 -6.19 -19.71 18.63
N VAL A 34 -7.23 -19.66 19.47
CA VAL A 34 -7.94 -18.40 19.80
C VAL A 34 -7.01 -17.49 20.61
N ALA A 35 -6.42 -18.02 21.69
CA ALA A 35 -5.50 -17.26 22.55
C ALA A 35 -4.25 -16.80 21.80
N ALA A 36 -3.74 -17.60 20.87
CA ALA A 36 -2.61 -17.23 20.02
C ALA A 36 -3.01 -16.08 19.06
N PHE A 37 -4.21 -16.14 18.52
CA PHE A 37 -4.72 -15.10 17.63
C PHE A 37 -5.01 -13.78 18.37
N GLU A 38 -5.55 -13.85 19.59
CA GLU A 38 -5.72 -12.67 20.46
C GLU A 38 -4.39 -11.99 20.77
N TYR A 39 -3.36 -12.78 21.09
CA TYR A 39 -2.02 -12.26 21.38
C TYR A 39 -1.36 -11.65 20.13
N MET A 40 -1.53 -12.27 18.96
CA MET A 40 -1.12 -11.71 17.67
C MET A 40 -1.78 -10.35 17.40
N LEU A 41 -3.09 -10.23 17.68
CA LEU A 41 -3.85 -9.00 17.49
C LEU A 41 -3.40 -7.90 18.45
N GLU A 42 -3.03 -8.25 19.69
CA GLU A 42 -2.42 -7.32 20.65
C GLU A 42 -1.13 -6.72 20.08
N GLY A 43 -0.23 -7.56 19.55
CA GLY A 43 1.01 -7.11 18.90
C GLY A 43 0.75 -6.24 17.68
N ALA A 44 -0.26 -6.58 16.87
CA ALA A 44 -0.65 -5.80 15.70
C ALA A 44 -1.14 -4.39 16.09
N ASN A 45 -2.00 -4.27 17.10
CA ASN A 45 -2.50 -2.99 17.58
C ASN A 45 -1.38 -2.13 18.15
N LYS A 46 -0.50 -2.70 18.97
CA LYS A 46 0.66 -2.00 19.52
C LYS A 46 1.53 -1.42 18.42
N ALA A 47 1.88 -2.22 17.42
CA ALA A 47 2.69 -1.77 16.30
C ALA A 47 1.98 -0.70 15.46
N LEU A 48 0.65 -0.78 15.31
CA LEU A 48 -0.15 0.22 14.62
C LEU A 48 -0.08 1.57 15.33
N ASP A 49 -0.25 1.59 16.65
CA ASP A 49 -0.19 2.81 17.47
C ASP A 49 1.21 3.46 17.44
N GLU A 50 2.25 2.67 17.23
CA GLU A 50 3.64 3.14 17.12
C GLU A 50 4.00 3.66 15.71
N THR A 51 3.18 3.44 14.67
CA THR A 51 3.49 3.86 13.29
C THR A 51 3.77 5.36 13.15
N PRO A 52 3.09 6.31 13.87
CA PRO A 52 3.42 7.73 13.78
C PRO A 52 4.80 8.08 14.35
N GLU A 53 5.30 7.30 15.31
CA GLU A 53 6.63 7.54 15.88
C GLU A 53 7.75 7.08 14.94
N ILE A 54 7.45 6.15 14.02
CA ILE A 54 8.39 5.62 13.04
C ILE A 54 8.39 6.47 11.76
N LEU A 55 7.19 6.89 11.31
CA LEU A 55 7.01 7.69 10.09
C LEU A 55 6.64 9.15 10.41
N PRO A 56 7.57 10.11 10.21
CA PRO A 56 7.32 11.52 10.54
C PRO A 56 6.10 12.13 9.82
N VAL A 57 5.75 11.65 8.62
CA VAL A 57 4.57 12.11 7.88
C VAL A 57 3.27 11.75 8.59
N LEU A 58 3.18 10.57 9.20
CA LEU A 58 2.01 10.14 9.99
C LEU A 58 1.92 10.94 11.28
N LYS A 59 3.05 11.18 11.95
CA LYS A 59 3.13 12.01 13.15
C LYS A 59 2.66 13.44 12.86
N LYS A 60 3.12 14.04 11.77
CA LYS A 60 2.70 15.38 11.33
C LYS A 60 1.20 15.44 11.05
N ALA A 61 0.63 14.39 10.45
CA ALA A 61 -0.79 14.29 10.14
C ALA A 61 -1.65 13.89 11.36
N GLY A 62 -1.06 13.42 12.46
CA GLY A 62 -1.78 12.96 13.65
C GLY A 62 -2.59 11.68 13.41
N VAL A 63 -2.13 10.81 12.52
CA VAL A 63 -2.82 9.57 12.11
C VAL A 63 -1.89 8.37 12.20
N VAL A 64 -2.48 7.17 12.32
CA VAL A 64 -1.77 5.89 12.18
C VAL A 64 -1.71 5.47 10.71
N ASP A 65 -0.88 4.48 10.38
CA ASP A 65 -0.83 3.92 9.02
C ASP A 65 -2.17 3.30 8.61
N ALA A 66 -2.75 3.79 7.51
CA ALA A 66 -4.06 3.35 7.02
C ALA A 66 -4.06 1.88 6.58
N GLY A 67 -2.95 1.42 5.95
CA GLY A 67 -2.76 0.02 5.56
C GLY A 67 -2.69 -0.90 6.78
N GLY A 68 -1.91 -0.51 7.80
CA GLY A 68 -1.83 -1.20 9.08
C GLY A 68 -3.17 -1.26 9.79
N LYS A 69 -3.94 -0.16 9.81
CA LYS A 69 -5.29 -0.16 10.37
C LYS A 69 -6.24 -1.12 9.66
N GLY A 70 -6.21 -1.11 8.32
CA GLY A 70 -7.00 -2.04 7.51
C GLY A 70 -6.64 -3.51 7.80
N PHE A 71 -5.34 -3.80 7.95
CA PHE A 71 -4.88 -5.14 8.31
C PHE A 71 -5.37 -5.58 9.70
N VAL A 72 -5.33 -4.70 10.70
CA VAL A 72 -5.87 -4.97 12.05
C VAL A 72 -7.36 -5.29 11.98
N VAL A 73 -8.16 -4.52 11.22
CA VAL A 73 -9.61 -4.78 11.06
C VAL A 73 -9.86 -6.15 10.45
N ILE A 74 -9.05 -6.59 9.49
CA ILE A 74 -9.14 -7.95 8.94
C ILE A 74 -8.87 -9.00 10.02
N LEU A 75 -7.83 -8.82 10.82
CA LEU A 75 -7.50 -9.73 11.92
C LEU A 75 -8.61 -9.78 12.99
N GLU A 76 -9.21 -8.64 13.33
CA GLU A 76 -10.36 -8.56 14.24
C GLU A 76 -11.55 -9.36 13.70
N GLY A 77 -11.86 -9.23 12.41
CA GLY A 77 -12.90 -10.01 11.74
C GLY A 77 -12.62 -11.51 11.77
N MET A 78 -11.37 -11.92 11.51
CA MET A 78 -10.97 -13.34 11.59
C MET A 78 -11.09 -13.88 13.01
N LEU A 79 -10.68 -13.12 14.03
CA LEU A 79 -10.82 -13.51 15.43
C LEU A 79 -12.29 -13.67 15.85
N SER A 80 -13.17 -12.78 15.40
CA SER A 80 -14.61 -12.88 15.64
C SER A 80 -15.19 -14.20 15.12
N VAL A 81 -14.77 -14.64 13.93
CA VAL A 81 -15.19 -15.93 13.38
C VAL A 81 -14.62 -17.11 14.19
N LEU A 82 -13.34 -17.05 14.54
CA LEU A 82 -12.67 -18.10 15.29
C LEU A 82 -13.24 -18.28 16.70
N ARG A 83 -13.55 -17.18 17.39
CA ARG A 83 -14.02 -17.21 18.77
C ARG A 83 -15.51 -17.46 18.88
N ASP A 84 -16.31 -16.79 18.06
CA ASP A 84 -17.77 -16.72 18.23
C ASP A 84 -18.53 -17.48 17.14
N GLY A 85 -17.84 -17.99 16.10
CA GLY A 85 -18.44 -18.62 14.94
C GLY A 85 -19.32 -17.68 14.10
N LYS A 86 -19.25 -16.38 14.34
CA LYS A 86 -20.05 -15.37 13.64
C LYS A 86 -19.36 -14.94 12.34
N MET A 87 -19.95 -15.33 11.22
CA MET A 87 -19.63 -14.70 9.94
C MET A 87 -20.27 -13.32 9.91
N ILE A 88 -19.51 -12.31 9.50
CA ILE A 88 -20.06 -11.00 9.17
C ILE A 88 -20.92 -11.20 7.92
N GLU A 89 -22.23 -11.01 8.05
CA GLU A 89 -23.12 -11.01 6.89
C GLU A 89 -22.69 -9.86 5.99
N SER A 90 -22.35 -10.17 4.73
CA SER A 90 -22.13 -9.14 3.74
C SER A 90 -23.47 -8.45 3.51
N ASP A 91 -23.54 -7.15 3.81
CA ASP A 91 -24.67 -6.33 3.37
C ASP A 91 -24.65 -6.29 1.83
N GLU A 92 -25.42 -7.19 1.20
CA GLU A 92 -25.58 -7.24 -0.26
C GLU A 92 -26.20 -5.96 -0.83
N THR A 93 -26.62 -5.05 0.05
CA THR A 93 -27.11 -3.71 -0.32
C THR A 93 -26.00 -2.65 -0.48
N ALA A 94 -24.75 -2.98 -0.21
CA ALA A 94 -23.65 -2.17 -0.68
C ALA A 94 -23.56 -2.32 -2.21
N THR A 95 -24.57 -1.76 -2.89
CA THR A 95 -24.54 -1.48 -4.32
C THR A 95 -23.14 -1.00 -4.69
N SER A 96 -22.59 -1.68 -5.68
CA SER A 96 -21.42 -1.28 -6.44
C SER A 96 -21.33 0.24 -6.54
N SER A 97 -20.74 0.89 -5.55
CA SER A 97 -20.19 2.20 -5.75
C SER A 97 -19.12 2.02 -6.80
N PRO A 98 -19.14 2.78 -7.89
CA PRO A 98 -18.07 2.77 -8.85
C PRO A 98 -16.78 2.94 -8.04
N ALA A 99 -15.71 2.25 -8.43
CA ALA A 99 -14.42 2.31 -7.80
C ALA A 99 -14.12 3.77 -7.45
N SER A 100 -14.62 4.17 -6.28
CA SER A 100 -14.43 5.49 -5.75
C SER A 100 -12.96 5.56 -5.43
N GLU A 101 -12.26 6.34 -6.20
CA GLU A 101 -11.12 7.11 -5.79
C GLU A 101 -10.72 6.75 -4.35
N GLN A 102 -9.79 5.81 -4.25
CA GLN A 102 -9.06 5.62 -3.01
C GLN A 102 -8.35 6.93 -2.76
N ARG A 103 -9.06 7.83 -2.09
CA ARG A 103 -8.44 8.99 -1.45
C ARG A 103 -7.41 8.40 -0.52
N ASN A 104 -6.16 8.51 -0.91
CA ASN A 104 -5.03 8.34 -0.01
C ASN A 104 -5.08 9.51 0.99
N ALA A 105 -6.04 9.46 1.89
CA ALA A 105 -6.32 10.50 2.88
C ALA A 105 -5.21 10.66 3.93
N ALA A 106 -4.12 9.93 3.80
CA ALA A 106 -3.03 9.91 4.77
C ALA A 106 -1.76 10.65 4.33
N GLY A 107 -1.82 11.56 3.36
CA GLY A 107 -0.61 12.25 2.93
C GLY A 107 -0.77 13.56 2.18
N GLU A 108 -1.98 13.97 1.87
CA GLU A 108 -2.20 15.10 0.95
C GLU A 108 -2.50 16.45 1.64
N MET A 109 -2.30 16.57 2.94
CA MET A 109 -2.29 17.88 3.56
C MET A 109 -0.88 18.50 3.38
N GLU A 110 -0.72 19.28 2.30
CA GLU A 110 0.45 20.13 2.03
C GLU A 110 1.81 19.44 1.76
N ALA A 111 1.84 18.23 1.26
CA ALA A 111 3.03 17.77 0.57
C ALA A 111 3.12 18.53 -0.77
N GLU A 112 4.16 19.33 -0.96
CA GLU A 112 4.46 19.96 -2.23
C GLU A 112 4.58 18.85 -3.29
N ILE A 113 3.64 18.85 -4.28
CA ILE A 113 3.66 17.85 -5.36
C ILE A 113 4.88 18.14 -6.22
N THR A 114 5.96 17.43 -5.98
CA THR A 114 7.24 17.58 -6.68
C THR A 114 7.10 17.16 -8.14
N PHE A 115 6.51 15.99 -8.38
CA PHE A 115 6.26 15.44 -9.72
C PHE A 115 4.77 15.40 -10.03
N THR A 116 4.41 15.71 -11.27
CA THR A 116 3.01 15.95 -11.66
C THR A 116 2.20 14.67 -11.82
N TYR A 117 2.81 13.58 -12.31
CA TYR A 117 2.07 12.40 -12.73
C TYR A 117 2.37 11.19 -11.85
N CYS A 118 1.31 10.62 -11.26
CA CYS A 118 1.32 9.26 -10.73
C CYS A 118 1.23 8.29 -11.91
N THR A 119 2.24 7.46 -12.07
CA THR A 119 2.39 6.56 -13.22
C THR A 119 2.47 5.13 -12.72
N GLU A 120 1.55 4.30 -13.14
CA GLU A 120 1.48 2.89 -12.76
C GLU A 120 1.43 2.01 -14.01
N PHE A 121 2.11 0.88 -13.96
CA PHE A 121 2.04 -0.14 -15.00
C PHE A 121 2.53 -1.48 -14.52
N ILE A 122 2.14 -2.52 -15.26
CA ILE A 122 2.64 -3.88 -15.05
C ILE A 122 3.43 -4.27 -16.29
N VAL A 123 4.64 -4.79 -16.10
CA VAL A 123 5.42 -5.43 -17.15
C VAL A 123 5.15 -6.92 -17.09
N LYS A 124 4.64 -7.51 -18.17
CA LYS A 124 4.63 -8.96 -18.37
C LYS A 124 6.01 -9.37 -18.91
N ARG A 125 6.77 -10.09 -18.09
CA ARG A 125 8.15 -10.47 -18.42
C ARG A 125 8.18 -11.39 -19.64
N GLU A 126 9.17 -11.19 -20.48
CA GLU A 126 9.49 -12.15 -21.53
C GLU A 126 10.39 -13.25 -20.96
N SER A 127 10.10 -14.50 -21.30
CA SER A 127 10.79 -15.69 -20.76
C SER A 127 12.31 -15.69 -20.98
N ASN A 128 12.80 -14.91 -21.95
CA ASN A 128 14.21 -14.79 -22.31
C ASN A 128 14.86 -13.51 -21.75
N ASN A 129 14.13 -12.72 -20.96
CA ASN A 129 14.66 -11.46 -20.44
C ASN A 129 15.23 -11.67 -19.04
N GLU A 130 16.57 -11.73 -18.95
CA GLU A 130 17.31 -11.87 -17.69
C GLU A 130 17.62 -10.54 -17.00
N SER A 131 17.03 -9.42 -17.49
CA SER A 131 17.29 -8.08 -16.91
C SER A 131 16.84 -8.02 -15.45
N ASP A 132 17.73 -7.54 -14.58
CA ASP A 132 17.44 -7.38 -13.16
C ASP A 132 16.49 -6.18 -12.94
N PRO A 133 15.29 -6.39 -12.34
CA PRO A 133 14.32 -5.33 -12.03
C PRO A 133 14.89 -4.20 -11.15
N LYS A 134 15.97 -4.45 -10.44
CA LYS A 134 16.69 -3.39 -9.70
C LYS A 134 17.22 -2.29 -10.62
N THR A 135 17.56 -2.63 -11.87
CA THR A 135 18.00 -1.63 -12.86
C THR A 135 16.86 -0.75 -13.35
N LEU A 136 15.64 -1.31 -13.44
CA LEU A 136 14.43 -0.53 -13.70
C LEU A 136 14.18 0.45 -12.55
N ARG A 137 14.21 -0.03 -11.30
CA ARG A 137 14.04 0.81 -10.12
C ARG A 137 15.07 1.93 -10.08
N ALA A 138 16.36 1.61 -10.24
CA ALA A 138 17.43 2.61 -10.21
C ALA A 138 17.22 3.70 -11.26
N TYR A 139 16.77 3.33 -12.47
CA TYR A 139 16.44 4.32 -13.51
C TYR A 139 15.24 5.19 -13.10
N LEU A 140 14.16 4.61 -12.59
CA LEU A 140 12.97 5.36 -12.18
C LEU A 140 13.28 6.35 -11.05
N GLU A 141 14.18 5.99 -10.14
CA GLU A 141 14.67 6.89 -9.08
C GLU A 141 15.44 8.10 -9.62
N THR A 142 15.93 8.07 -10.88
CA THR A 142 16.57 9.23 -11.53
C THR A 142 15.58 10.20 -12.17
N ILE A 143 14.36 9.77 -12.45
CA ILE A 143 13.35 10.57 -13.16
C ILE A 143 12.11 10.88 -12.33
N GLY A 144 12.05 10.42 -11.08
CA GLY A 144 10.88 10.59 -10.22
C GLY A 144 11.12 10.21 -8.76
N ASP A 145 10.07 10.30 -7.98
CA ASP A 145 10.03 9.86 -6.57
C ASP A 145 8.92 8.82 -6.33
N CYS A 146 8.70 8.45 -5.07
CA CYS A 146 7.70 7.45 -4.66
C CYS A 146 7.80 6.12 -5.45
N VAL A 147 9.04 5.75 -5.85
CA VAL A 147 9.27 4.59 -6.71
C VAL A 147 9.01 3.27 -5.97
N VAL A 148 8.02 2.53 -6.45
CA VAL A 148 7.73 1.16 -6.01
C VAL A 148 7.89 0.22 -7.21
N VAL A 149 8.78 -0.75 -7.08
CA VAL A 149 8.95 -1.82 -8.06
C VAL A 149 8.82 -3.14 -7.31
N VAL A 150 7.81 -3.92 -7.67
CA VAL A 150 7.56 -5.26 -7.11
C VAL A 150 7.83 -6.28 -8.19
N ASP A 151 8.80 -7.14 -7.92
CA ASP A 151 9.24 -8.19 -8.83
C ASP A 151 8.60 -9.54 -8.46
N ASP A 152 8.02 -10.20 -9.45
CA ASP A 152 7.49 -11.55 -9.38
C ASP A 152 8.01 -12.35 -10.59
N GLU A 153 7.82 -13.66 -10.59
CA GLU A 153 8.35 -14.55 -11.63
C GLU A 153 7.83 -14.18 -13.03
N GLU A 154 6.57 -13.80 -13.15
CA GLU A 154 5.90 -13.51 -14.43
C GLU A 154 5.75 -12.01 -14.71
N ILE A 155 5.71 -11.17 -13.68
CA ILE A 155 5.37 -9.76 -13.83
C ILE A 155 6.26 -8.87 -12.96
N ILE A 156 6.40 -7.60 -13.39
CA ILE A 156 6.96 -6.52 -12.56
C ILE A 156 5.88 -5.44 -12.43
N LYS A 157 5.46 -5.13 -11.21
CA LYS A 157 4.55 -4.01 -10.96
C LYS A 157 5.37 -2.76 -10.66
N VAL A 158 4.98 -1.65 -11.28
CA VAL A 158 5.68 -0.37 -11.17
C VAL A 158 4.70 0.72 -10.75
N HIS A 159 5.13 1.53 -9.79
CA HIS A 159 4.52 2.81 -9.42
C HIS A 159 5.65 3.84 -9.31
N VAL A 160 5.45 5.02 -9.89
CA VAL A 160 6.39 6.13 -9.81
C VAL A 160 5.67 7.47 -9.99
N HIS A 161 6.05 8.48 -9.23
CA HIS A 161 5.67 9.86 -9.47
C HIS A 161 6.76 10.52 -10.34
N THR A 162 6.39 11.02 -11.52
CA THR A 162 7.34 11.58 -12.48
C THR A 162 6.70 12.63 -13.38
N ASP A 163 7.49 13.57 -13.89
CA ASP A 163 7.04 14.47 -14.97
C ASP A 163 7.22 13.85 -16.37
N HIS A 164 7.82 12.65 -16.43
CA HIS A 164 8.15 11.95 -17.68
C HIS A 164 7.57 10.53 -17.75
N PRO A 165 6.24 10.35 -17.72
CA PRO A 165 5.61 9.01 -17.75
C PRO A 165 5.99 8.21 -18.99
N GLY A 166 6.20 8.87 -20.14
CA GLY A 166 6.66 8.21 -21.37
C GLY A 166 8.01 7.53 -21.19
N ASN A 167 8.96 8.16 -20.50
CA ASN A 167 10.28 7.59 -20.24
C ASN A 167 10.21 6.38 -19.30
N ALA A 168 9.28 6.42 -18.33
CA ALA A 168 9.05 5.29 -17.44
C ALA A 168 8.51 4.08 -18.23
N PHE A 169 7.57 4.29 -19.14
CA PHE A 169 7.04 3.22 -20.03
C PHE A 169 8.11 2.69 -20.98
N GLU A 170 8.87 3.56 -21.64
CA GLU A 170 9.97 3.15 -22.53
C GLU A 170 10.98 2.27 -21.80
N LYS A 171 11.33 2.64 -20.57
CA LYS A 171 12.23 1.82 -19.76
C LYS A 171 11.57 0.49 -19.36
N GLY A 172 10.29 0.51 -19.02
CA GLY A 172 9.51 -0.72 -18.72
C GLY A 172 9.50 -1.71 -19.90
N LEU A 173 9.34 -1.21 -21.13
CA LEU A 173 9.33 -2.02 -22.35
C LEU A 173 10.64 -2.80 -22.56
N THR A 174 11.75 -2.38 -21.99
CA THR A 174 13.01 -3.14 -22.06
C THR A 174 12.99 -4.43 -21.24
N PHE A 175 11.97 -4.64 -20.41
CA PHE A 175 11.78 -5.84 -19.56
C PHE A 175 10.70 -6.77 -20.06
N GLY A 176 9.80 -6.30 -20.94
CA GLY A 176 8.70 -7.07 -21.50
C GLY A 176 7.55 -6.19 -21.97
N GLN A 177 6.37 -6.79 -22.14
CA GLN A 177 5.18 -6.10 -22.62
C GLN A 177 4.47 -5.35 -21.47
N LEU A 178 4.02 -4.11 -21.71
CA LEU A 178 3.27 -3.35 -20.73
C LEU A 178 1.79 -3.71 -20.76
N ILE A 179 1.22 -3.90 -19.57
CA ILE A 179 -0.21 -4.10 -19.34
C ILE A 179 -0.67 -3.21 -18.17
N ASN A 180 -1.98 -2.91 -18.11
CA ASN A 180 -2.59 -2.12 -17.04
C ASN A 180 -1.90 -0.77 -16.78
N MET A 181 -1.63 -0.04 -17.86
CA MET A 181 -1.02 1.28 -17.79
C MET A 181 -2.03 2.32 -17.28
N LYS A 182 -1.62 3.11 -16.27
CA LYS A 182 -2.40 4.20 -15.70
C LYS A 182 -1.49 5.40 -15.48
N VAL A 183 -1.98 6.58 -15.87
CA VAL A 183 -1.32 7.87 -15.60
C VAL A 183 -2.36 8.84 -15.07
N GLU A 184 -2.12 9.43 -13.92
CA GLU A 184 -3.00 10.40 -13.29
C GLU A 184 -2.25 11.70 -13.02
N ASN A 185 -2.88 12.83 -13.29
CA ASN A 185 -2.33 14.14 -12.95
C ASN A 185 -2.69 14.49 -11.50
N MET A 186 -1.73 14.38 -10.60
CA MET A 186 -1.93 14.62 -9.16
C MET A 186 -2.21 16.09 -8.84
N ARG A 187 -1.69 17.03 -9.65
CA ARG A 187 -1.96 18.46 -9.46
C ARG A 187 -3.43 18.77 -9.79
N ASP A 188 -3.94 18.23 -10.89
CA ASP A 188 -5.35 18.38 -11.28
C ASP A 188 -6.29 17.74 -10.24
N GLN A 189 -5.95 16.55 -9.73
CA GLN A 189 -6.70 15.90 -8.65
C GLN A 189 -6.74 16.76 -7.38
N HIS A 190 -5.61 17.34 -7.01
CA HIS A 190 -5.52 18.20 -5.83
C HIS A 190 -6.33 19.50 -5.99
N GLU A 191 -6.31 20.12 -7.18
CA GLU A 191 -7.12 21.31 -7.48
C GLU A 191 -8.62 21.01 -7.42
N ARG A 192 -9.06 19.88 -7.99
CA ARG A 192 -10.46 19.43 -7.92
C ARG A 192 -10.89 19.18 -6.47
N ALA A 193 -10.07 18.48 -5.68
CA ALA A 193 -10.38 18.21 -4.28
C ALA A 193 -10.50 19.50 -3.45
N LYS A 194 -9.69 20.53 -3.72
CA LYS A 194 -9.81 21.84 -3.08
C LYS A 194 -11.09 22.59 -3.49
N HIS A 195 -11.51 22.45 -4.73
CA HIS A 195 -12.74 23.07 -5.24
C HIS A 195 -13.98 22.44 -4.60
N ASP A 196 -14.01 21.12 -4.52
CA ASP A 196 -15.12 20.37 -3.92
C ASP A 196 -15.22 20.62 -2.41
N ALA A 197 -14.08 20.82 -1.71
CA ALA A 197 -14.04 21.12 -0.28
C ALA A 197 -14.52 22.54 0.06
N LYS A 198 -14.52 23.48 -0.90
CA LYS A 198 -14.97 24.87 -0.71
C LYS A 198 -16.47 25.06 -0.89
N GLY A 199 -17.24 24.01 -1.26
CA GLY A 199 -18.71 24.06 -1.23
C GLY A 199 -19.34 25.00 -2.23
N ASP A 200 -18.70 25.29 -3.36
CA ASP A 200 -19.35 25.95 -4.48
C ASP A 200 -20.11 24.90 -5.31
N ALA A 201 -21.29 24.53 -4.81
CA ALA A 201 -22.31 23.94 -5.66
C ALA A 201 -23.03 25.08 -6.41
N PRO A 202 -23.35 24.87 -7.70
CA PRO A 202 -24.04 25.87 -8.54
C PRO A 202 -25.44 26.21 -8.05
#